data_e76701ad1c6217f9ffb61b063d543b11
#
_entry.id   e76701ad1c6217f9ffb61b063d543b11
#
_cell.length_a   1.000
_cell.length_b   1.000
_cell.length_c   1.000
_cell.angle_alpha   90.00
_cell.angle_beta   90.00
_cell.angle_gamma   90.00
#
_symmetry.space_group_name_H-M   'P 1'
#
loop_
_entity.id
_entity.type
_entity.pdbx_description
1 polymer ?
#
loop_
_entity_poly.entity_id
_entity_poly.type
_entity_poly.pdbx_seq_one_letter_code
_entity_poly.pdbx_strand_id
1 'polypeptide(L)'
;SRGLGDVYKRQMKGLSLFGICFAFVVIALGAWTRLVDAGLGCPDWPGCYGFVVFPTTEAEIQLAESRYPQFPYEIDKAIPEVVHRYFAAALGFLAILLVYFAFKYQLPKKIKAITTFLLFFICCQGLFGYLTVSLKLLPIIVTGHLFGGFITLSLFFYLFLNTTNGIKNHNIGHLKVLGGIALFALIVQIFLGVWTSTNYASLACADFPTCQGKFIPEMDFREGFNLAQE
;
A
#
# COMPACT_ATOMS: atom_id res chain seq x y z
N SER A 1 -14.52 16.59 34.35
CA SER A 1 -13.53 16.45 33.26
C SER A 1 -13.21 15.01 32.84
N ARG A 2 -13.59 13.99 33.64
CA ARG A 2 -13.38 12.58 33.25
C ARG A 2 -14.17 12.14 32.01
N GLY A 3 -15.37 12.70 31.78
CA GLY A 3 -16.24 12.33 30.65
C GLY A 3 -15.73 12.78 29.27
N LEU A 4 -15.08 13.95 29.15
CA LEU A 4 -14.55 14.45 27.87
C LEU A 4 -13.39 13.61 27.34
N GLY A 5 -12.48 13.18 28.22
CA GLY A 5 -11.36 12.31 27.81
C GLY A 5 -11.82 10.95 27.25
N ASP A 6 -12.89 10.40 27.80
CA ASP A 6 -13.46 9.13 27.34
C ASP A 6 -14.17 9.27 25.98
N VAL A 7 -14.84 10.41 25.72
CA VAL A 7 -15.47 10.71 24.43
C VAL A 7 -14.40 10.78 23.32
N TYR A 8 -13.32 11.52 23.55
CA TYR A 8 -12.26 11.65 22.56
C TYR A 8 -11.50 10.34 22.31
N LYS A 9 -11.32 9.53 23.35
CA LYS A 9 -10.73 8.20 23.23
C LYS A 9 -11.62 7.28 22.37
N ARG A 10 -12.94 7.39 22.52
CA ARG A 10 -13.92 6.65 21.69
C ARG A 10 -13.88 7.11 20.23
N GLN A 11 -13.74 8.42 19.97
CA GLN A 11 -13.60 8.95 18.62
C GLN A 11 -12.31 8.43 17.95
N MET A 12 -11.18 8.50 18.66
CA MET A 12 -9.91 7.95 18.15
C MET A 12 -10.00 6.46 17.84
N LYS A 13 -10.70 5.69 18.68
CA LYS A 13 -10.97 4.27 18.44
C LYS A 13 -11.79 4.08 17.15
N GLY A 14 -12.84 4.85 16.94
CA GLY A 14 -13.67 4.79 15.72
C GLY A 14 -12.88 5.14 14.47
N LEU A 15 -12.11 6.24 14.51
CA LEU A 15 -11.28 6.69 13.39
C LEU A 15 -10.15 5.71 13.07
N SER A 16 -9.53 5.09 14.08
CA SER A 16 -8.49 4.08 13.83
C SER A 16 -9.07 2.79 13.25
N LEU A 17 -10.26 2.36 13.69
CA LEU A 17 -10.96 1.22 13.08
C LEU A 17 -11.36 1.51 11.63
N PHE A 18 -11.90 2.70 11.35
CA PHE A 18 -12.16 3.13 9.98
C PHE A 18 -10.88 3.13 9.16
N GLY A 19 -9.75 3.64 9.72
CA GLY A 19 -8.46 3.64 9.07
C GLY A 19 -7.94 2.24 8.72
N ILE A 20 -8.19 1.22 9.57
CA ILE A 20 -7.86 -0.19 9.26
C ILE A 20 -8.63 -0.65 8.02
N CYS A 21 -9.95 -0.49 8.01
CA CYS A 21 -10.79 -0.90 6.87
C CYS A 21 -10.41 -0.14 5.60
N PHE A 22 -10.16 1.17 5.73
CA PHE A 22 -9.83 2.01 4.60
C PHE A 22 -8.43 1.72 4.04
N ALA A 23 -7.44 1.49 4.90
CA ALA A 23 -6.10 1.06 4.47
C ALA A 23 -6.14 -0.30 3.74
N PHE A 24 -6.97 -1.24 4.21
CA PHE A 24 -7.20 -2.50 3.51
C PHE A 24 -7.76 -2.27 2.09
N VAL A 25 -8.75 -1.38 1.94
CA VAL A 25 -9.30 -1.02 0.63
C VAL A 25 -8.23 -0.39 -0.27
N VAL A 26 -7.40 0.52 0.26
CA VAL A 26 -6.29 1.13 -0.50
C VAL A 26 -5.30 0.07 -0.99
N ILE A 27 -4.93 -0.89 -0.14
CA ILE A 27 -4.05 -2.01 -0.53
C ILE A 27 -4.70 -2.86 -1.63
N ALA A 28 -5.99 -3.18 -1.49
CA ALA A 28 -6.72 -3.95 -2.50
C ALA A 28 -6.82 -3.22 -3.85
N LEU A 29 -7.03 -1.89 -3.84
CA LEU A 29 -7.01 -1.07 -5.04
C LEU A 29 -5.63 -1.04 -5.70
N GLY A 30 -4.55 -0.95 -4.93
CA GLY A 30 -3.18 -1.05 -5.46
C GLY A 30 -2.89 -2.43 -6.07
N ALA A 31 -3.38 -3.49 -5.44
CA ALA A 31 -3.28 -4.84 -5.99
C ALA A 31 -4.10 -4.98 -7.30
N TRP A 32 -5.30 -4.41 -7.35
CA TRP A 32 -6.12 -4.38 -8.56
C TRP A 32 -5.39 -3.65 -9.70
N THR A 33 -4.83 -2.44 -9.44
CA THR A 33 -4.02 -1.70 -10.40
C THR A 33 -2.90 -2.58 -10.99
N ARG A 34 -2.25 -3.38 -10.15
CA ARG A 34 -1.20 -4.30 -10.60
C ARG A 34 -1.74 -5.48 -11.42
N LEU A 35 -2.88 -6.07 -11.02
CA LEU A 35 -3.48 -7.24 -11.67
C LEU A 35 -4.00 -6.94 -13.07
N VAL A 36 -4.47 -5.71 -13.32
CA VAL A 36 -4.96 -5.27 -14.64
C VAL A 36 -3.88 -4.55 -15.46
N ASP A 37 -2.61 -4.66 -15.04
CA ASP A 37 -1.45 -4.04 -15.70
C ASP A 37 -1.60 -2.52 -15.92
N ALA A 38 -2.20 -1.86 -14.93
CA ALA A 38 -2.53 -0.42 -14.96
C ALA A 38 -1.51 0.45 -14.18
N GLY A 39 -0.38 -0.11 -13.75
CA GLY A 39 0.58 0.61 -12.91
C GLY A 39 1.34 1.75 -13.59
N LEU A 40 1.23 1.86 -14.92
CA LEU A 40 1.73 2.97 -15.73
C LEU A 40 0.62 3.53 -16.63
N GLY A 41 -0.63 3.49 -16.20
CA GLY A 41 -1.78 4.08 -16.89
C GLY A 41 -1.76 5.60 -16.91
N CYS A 42 -0.96 6.24 -16.05
CA CYS A 42 -0.74 7.68 -15.98
C CYS A 42 0.78 7.97 -16.06
N PRO A 43 1.25 8.71 -17.08
CA PRO A 43 2.68 8.98 -17.28
C PRO A 43 3.27 9.98 -16.27
N ASP A 44 2.41 10.72 -15.56
CA ASP A 44 2.77 11.80 -14.65
C ASP A 44 2.19 11.60 -13.23
N TRP A 45 2.63 12.43 -12.32
CA TRP A 45 2.19 12.42 -10.92
C TRP A 45 2.22 13.87 -10.37
N PRO A 46 1.26 14.31 -9.55
CA PRO A 46 0.15 13.58 -8.91
C PRO A 46 -1.08 13.38 -9.82
N GLY A 47 -1.17 14.06 -10.93
CA GLY A 47 -2.26 13.97 -11.90
C GLY A 47 -2.16 12.78 -12.85
N CYS A 48 -2.88 12.86 -13.97
CA CYS A 48 -2.88 11.85 -15.02
C CYS A 48 -2.98 12.55 -16.39
N TYR A 49 -1.96 12.41 -17.21
CA TYR A 49 -1.81 13.10 -18.51
C TYR A 49 -1.90 14.62 -18.43
N GLY A 50 -1.44 15.23 -17.32
CA GLY A 50 -1.49 16.66 -17.05
C GLY A 50 -2.87 17.16 -16.58
N PHE A 51 -3.80 16.25 -16.31
CA PHE A 51 -5.12 16.55 -15.73
C PHE A 51 -5.17 16.15 -14.25
N VAL A 52 -6.11 16.76 -13.50
CA VAL A 52 -6.30 16.43 -12.09
C VAL A 52 -6.78 14.98 -11.94
N VAL A 53 -7.70 14.53 -12.79
CA VAL A 53 -8.21 13.15 -12.81
C VAL A 53 -7.61 12.40 -13.98
N PHE A 54 -8.25 12.45 -15.14
CA PHE A 54 -7.79 11.92 -16.43
C PHE A 54 -8.59 12.59 -17.54
N PRO A 55 -8.10 12.62 -18.80
CA PRO A 55 -8.86 13.18 -19.93
C PRO A 55 -10.17 12.42 -20.18
N THR A 56 -11.24 13.16 -20.47
CA THR A 56 -12.59 12.61 -20.67
C THR A 56 -13.20 12.97 -22.01
N THR A 57 -12.76 14.06 -22.64
CA THR A 57 -13.24 14.51 -23.95
C THR A 57 -12.22 14.21 -25.04
N GLU A 58 -12.65 14.07 -26.28
CA GLU A 58 -11.77 13.87 -27.44
C GLU A 58 -10.66 14.93 -27.53
N ALA A 59 -10.99 16.20 -27.27
CA ALA A 59 -10.00 17.27 -27.27
C ALA A 59 -8.95 17.12 -26.16
N GLU A 60 -9.36 16.68 -24.97
CA GLU A 60 -8.45 16.39 -23.86
C GLU A 60 -7.58 15.17 -24.15
N ILE A 61 -8.13 14.13 -24.77
CA ILE A 61 -7.40 12.93 -25.17
C ILE A 61 -6.33 13.29 -26.22
N GLN A 62 -6.66 14.03 -27.25
CA GLN A 62 -5.70 14.50 -28.25
C GLN A 62 -4.60 15.37 -27.63
N LEU A 63 -4.96 16.24 -26.67
CA LEU A 63 -4.00 17.04 -25.95
C LEU A 63 -3.08 16.16 -25.05
N ALA A 64 -3.64 15.14 -24.39
CA ALA A 64 -2.88 14.19 -23.58
C ALA A 64 -1.86 13.43 -24.43
N GLU A 65 -2.29 12.86 -25.56
CA GLU A 65 -1.41 12.13 -26.49
C GLU A 65 -0.35 13.02 -27.13
N SER A 66 -0.67 14.30 -27.40
CA SER A 66 0.32 15.26 -27.89
C SER A 66 1.39 15.61 -26.86
N ARG A 67 1.04 15.61 -25.58
CA ARG A 67 1.98 15.87 -24.45
C ARG A 67 2.82 14.65 -24.09
N TYR A 68 2.24 13.47 -24.23
CA TYR A 68 2.85 12.20 -23.84
C TYR A 68 2.85 11.20 -25.00
N PRO A 69 3.53 11.48 -26.12
CA PRO A 69 3.44 10.66 -27.35
C PRO A 69 3.95 9.23 -27.19
N GLN A 70 4.72 8.95 -26.12
CA GLN A 70 5.23 7.61 -25.82
C GLN A 70 4.26 6.77 -24.97
N PHE A 71 3.16 7.38 -24.49
CA PHE A 71 2.17 6.75 -23.62
C PHE A 71 0.79 6.93 -24.27
N PRO A 72 0.30 5.96 -25.05
CA PRO A 72 -1.06 6.01 -25.60
C PRO A 72 -2.07 6.04 -24.46
N TYR A 73 -3.13 6.83 -24.63
CA TYR A 73 -4.16 6.94 -23.60
C TYR A 73 -5.06 5.70 -23.57
N GLU A 74 -5.04 4.99 -22.44
CA GLU A 74 -5.87 3.82 -22.17
C GLU A 74 -6.71 4.07 -20.90
N ILE A 75 -8.01 4.37 -21.07
CA ILE A 75 -8.91 4.69 -19.95
C ILE A 75 -8.99 3.54 -18.94
N ASP A 76 -8.97 2.29 -19.41
CA ASP A 76 -9.05 1.09 -18.57
C ASP A 76 -7.83 0.93 -17.63
N LYS A 77 -6.69 1.56 -18.00
CA LYS A 77 -5.48 1.62 -17.17
C LYS A 77 -5.44 2.89 -16.31
N ALA A 78 -5.92 4.01 -16.85
CA ALA A 78 -5.93 5.28 -16.12
C ALA A 78 -6.87 5.24 -14.89
N ILE A 79 -8.06 4.63 -15.02
CA ILE A 79 -9.06 4.56 -13.93
C ILE A 79 -8.51 3.85 -12.69
N PRO A 80 -8.01 2.60 -12.74
CA PRO A 80 -7.51 1.92 -11.54
C PRO A 80 -6.41 2.70 -10.84
N GLU A 81 -5.49 3.28 -11.59
CA GLU A 81 -4.37 4.02 -11.03
C GLU A 81 -4.82 5.32 -10.36
N VAL A 82 -5.67 6.11 -11.00
CA VAL A 82 -6.22 7.35 -10.44
C VAL A 82 -7.06 7.06 -9.20
N VAL A 83 -7.93 6.06 -9.24
CA VAL A 83 -8.75 5.66 -8.09
C VAL A 83 -7.86 5.30 -6.90
N HIS A 84 -6.84 4.46 -7.13
CA HIS A 84 -5.88 4.11 -6.06
C HIS A 84 -5.19 5.35 -5.46
N ARG A 85 -4.72 6.28 -6.30
CA ARG A 85 -4.06 7.53 -5.85
C ARG A 85 -4.97 8.38 -4.98
N TYR A 86 -6.24 8.58 -5.39
CA TYR A 86 -7.20 9.37 -4.62
C TYR A 86 -7.56 8.73 -3.28
N PHE A 87 -7.76 7.42 -3.25
CA PHE A 87 -7.99 6.70 -2.00
C PHE A 87 -6.77 6.76 -1.08
N ALA A 88 -5.55 6.65 -1.61
CA ALA A 88 -4.33 6.83 -0.85
C ALA A 88 -4.19 8.25 -0.27
N ALA A 89 -4.53 9.29 -1.06
CA ALA A 89 -4.55 10.68 -0.59
C ALA A 89 -5.59 10.89 0.51
N ALA A 90 -6.79 10.30 0.39
CA ALA A 90 -7.82 10.34 1.43
C ALA A 90 -7.38 9.64 2.72
N LEU A 91 -6.61 8.53 2.62
CA LEU A 91 -5.99 7.87 3.78
C LEU A 91 -4.95 8.78 4.45
N GLY A 92 -4.17 9.51 3.66
CA GLY A 92 -3.25 10.54 4.16
C GLY A 92 -3.97 11.67 4.89
N PHE A 93 -5.10 12.15 4.36
CA PHE A 93 -5.93 13.14 5.01
C PHE A 93 -6.50 12.63 6.35
N LEU A 94 -6.93 11.37 6.41
CA LEU A 94 -7.35 10.74 7.67
C LEU A 94 -6.22 10.75 8.70
N ALA A 95 -4.98 10.47 8.29
CA ALA A 95 -3.83 10.51 9.21
C ALA A 95 -3.56 11.95 9.74
N ILE A 96 -3.74 12.97 8.92
CA ILE A 96 -3.67 14.39 9.35
C ILE A 96 -4.74 14.67 10.41
N LEU A 97 -5.97 14.22 10.20
CA LEU A 97 -7.05 14.38 11.19
C LEU A 97 -6.73 13.68 12.51
N LEU A 98 -6.16 12.48 12.45
CA LEU A 98 -5.75 11.73 13.66
C LEU A 98 -4.68 12.50 14.46
N VAL A 99 -3.68 13.05 13.79
CA VAL A 99 -2.67 13.92 14.45
C VAL A 99 -3.34 15.15 15.04
N TYR A 100 -4.15 15.87 14.27
CA TYR A 100 -4.87 17.06 14.73
C TYR A 100 -5.66 16.76 16.00
N PHE A 101 -6.47 15.72 16.02
CA PHE A 101 -7.28 15.36 17.20
C PHE A 101 -6.41 14.90 18.37
N ALA A 102 -5.33 14.15 18.13
CA ALA A 102 -4.44 13.73 19.20
C ALA A 102 -3.79 14.91 19.94
N PHE A 103 -3.42 15.97 19.22
CA PHE A 103 -2.84 17.18 19.82
C PHE A 103 -3.91 18.11 20.39
N LYS A 104 -5.00 18.36 19.67
CA LYS A 104 -6.11 19.22 20.12
C LYS A 104 -6.70 18.76 21.45
N TYR A 105 -6.90 17.47 21.60
CA TYR A 105 -7.53 16.89 22.80
C TYR A 105 -6.51 16.41 23.85
N GLN A 106 -5.24 16.80 23.68
CA GLN A 106 -4.17 16.49 24.62
C GLN A 106 -4.11 15.01 25.04
N LEU A 107 -4.24 14.11 24.06
CA LEU A 107 -4.19 12.68 24.29
C LEU A 107 -2.81 12.23 24.83
N PRO A 108 -2.71 11.02 25.41
CA PRO A 108 -1.45 10.51 25.96
C PRO A 108 -0.29 10.62 24.95
N LYS A 109 0.93 10.88 25.45
CA LYS A 109 2.14 11.02 24.61
C LYS A 109 2.31 9.86 23.62
N LYS A 110 1.98 8.64 24.03
CA LYS A 110 2.05 7.45 23.20
C LYS A 110 1.14 7.58 21.96
N ILE A 111 -0.12 8.02 22.12
CA ILE A 111 -1.06 8.20 21.01
C ILE A 111 -0.56 9.29 20.05
N LYS A 112 -0.09 10.43 20.58
CA LYS A 112 0.53 11.49 19.77
C LYS A 112 1.70 10.97 18.94
N ALA A 113 2.60 10.18 19.55
CA ALA A 113 3.75 9.61 18.88
C ALA A 113 3.32 8.63 17.75
N ILE A 114 2.37 7.73 18.03
CA ILE A 114 1.86 6.77 17.04
C ILE A 114 1.22 7.50 15.86
N THR A 115 0.35 8.49 16.09
CA THR A 115 -0.33 9.22 15.02
C THR A 115 0.64 10.05 14.18
N THR A 116 1.62 10.71 14.81
CA THR A 116 2.66 11.46 14.10
C THR A 116 3.54 10.53 13.25
N PHE A 117 3.96 9.39 13.81
CA PHE A 117 4.74 8.40 13.07
C PHE A 117 3.95 7.81 11.89
N LEU A 118 2.65 7.51 12.09
CA LEU A 118 1.76 7.05 11.04
C LEU A 118 1.67 8.06 9.89
N LEU A 119 1.48 9.35 10.20
CA LEU A 119 1.44 10.40 9.18
C LEU A 119 2.77 10.49 8.42
N PHE A 120 3.90 10.52 9.13
CA PHE A 120 5.22 10.52 8.50
C PHE A 120 5.38 9.31 7.57
N PHE A 121 4.99 8.12 8.03
CA PHE A 121 5.11 6.90 7.25
C PHE A 121 4.22 6.91 5.99
N ILE A 122 2.99 7.45 6.09
CA ILE A 122 2.10 7.62 4.92
C ILE A 122 2.69 8.62 3.91
N CYS A 123 3.36 9.69 4.36
CA CYS A 123 4.09 10.57 3.45
C CYS A 123 5.23 9.84 2.72
N CYS A 124 5.98 8.98 3.41
CA CYS A 124 6.97 8.12 2.77
C CYS A 124 6.32 7.17 1.76
N GLN A 125 5.14 6.61 2.07
CA GLN A 125 4.38 5.77 1.14
C GLN A 125 3.94 6.54 -0.12
N GLY A 126 3.53 7.79 0.00
CA GLY A 126 3.25 8.66 -1.14
C GLY A 126 4.47 8.86 -2.04
N LEU A 127 5.67 9.05 -1.44
CA LEU A 127 6.94 9.10 -2.18
C LEU A 127 7.23 7.77 -2.89
N PHE A 128 7.05 6.62 -2.22
CA PHE A 128 7.20 5.32 -2.88
C PHE A 128 6.19 5.15 -4.02
N GLY A 129 4.93 5.61 -3.86
CA GLY A 129 3.94 5.61 -4.93
C GLY A 129 4.39 6.46 -6.14
N TYR A 130 4.99 7.64 -5.92
CA TYR A 130 5.63 8.41 -6.99
C TYR A 130 6.79 7.64 -7.65
N LEU A 131 7.65 7.01 -6.86
CA LEU A 131 8.79 6.25 -7.37
C LEU A 131 8.36 5.02 -8.19
N THR A 132 7.22 4.41 -7.92
CA THR A 132 6.71 3.30 -8.75
C THR A 132 6.47 3.73 -10.19
N VAL A 133 5.98 4.95 -10.42
CA VAL A 133 5.74 5.51 -11.75
C VAL A 133 7.05 5.99 -12.37
N SER A 134 7.82 6.82 -11.67
CA SER A 134 9.04 7.45 -12.20
C SER A 134 10.14 6.44 -12.52
N LEU A 135 10.21 5.32 -11.80
CA LEU A 135 11.13 4.20 -12.03
C LEU A 135 10.48 3.03 -12.78
N LYS A 136 9.39 3.29 -13.52
CA LYS A 136 8.74 2.33 -14.43
C LYS A 136 8.50 0.96 -13.78
N LEU A 137 7.91 0.95 -12.57
CA LEU A 137 7.56 -0.25 -11.80
C LEU A 137 8.76 -1.12 -11.40
N LEU A 138 9.92 -0.53 -11.14
CA LEU A 138 11.10 -1.27 -10.69
C LEU A 138 10.72 -2.24 -9.54
N PRO A 139 10.99 -3.56 -9.66
CA PRO A 139 10.48 -4.60 -8.74
C PRO A 139 10.74 -4.34 -7.28
N ILE A 140 11.93 -3.84 -6.92
CA ILE A 140 12.28 -3.55 -5.52
C ILE A 140 11.45 -2.38 -4.95
N ILE A 141 11.13 -1.38 -5.77
CA ILE A 141 10.31 -0.22 -5.36
C ILE A 141 8.86 -0.63 -5.15
N VAL A 142 8.28 -1.40 -6.08
CA VAL A 142 6.90 -1.91 -5.95
C VAL A 142 6.80 -2.84 -4.74
N THR A 143 7.79 -3.71 -4.53
CA THR A 143 7.86 -4.58 -3.35
C THR A 143 7.89 -3.76 -2.06
N GLY A 144 8.76 -2.75 -1.98
CA GLY A 144 8.85 -1.85 -0.83
C GLY A 144 7.55 -1.08 -0.58
N HIS A 145 6.90 -0.60 -1.65
CA HIS A 145 5.61 0.09 -1.56
C HIS A 145 4.50 -0.83 -1.00
N LEU A 146 4.42 -2.06 -1.46
CA LEU A 146 3.45 -3.04 -0.94
C LEU A 146 3.69 -3.35 0.54
N PHE A 147 4.94 -3.63 0.94
CA PHE A 147 5.27 -3.86 2.36
C PHE A 147 4.94 -2.65 3.22
N GLY A 148 5.21 -1.46 2.72
CA GLY A 148 4.83 -0.23 3.40
C GLY A 148 3.32 -0.07 3.55
N GLY A 149 2.52 -0.51 2.58
CA GLY A 149 1.06 -0.60 2.71
C GLY A 149 0.64 -1.48 3.89
N PHE A 150 1.21 -2.69 4.01
CA PHE A 150 0.95 -3.59 5.16
C PHE A 150 1.43 -3.01 6.50
N ILE A 151 2.56 -2.30 6.52
CA ILE A 151 3.02 -1.60 7.72
C ILE A 151 2.04 -0.48 8.09
N THR A 152 1.54 0.27 7.11
CA THR A 152 0.51 1.31 7.34
C THR A 152 -0.75 0.71 7.97
N LEU A 153 -1.25 -0.40 7.44
CA LEU A 153 -2.38 -1.15 8.00
C LEU A 153 -2.10 -1.60 9.45
N SER A 154 -0.90 -2.12 9.69
CA SER A 154 -0.45 -2.56 11.02
C SER A 154 -0.34 -1.39 12.02
N LEU A 155 0.08 -0.21 11.56
CA LEU A 155 0.14 1.00 12.39
C LEU A 155 -1.26 1.50 12.77
N PHE A 156 -2.24 1.48 11.85
CA PHE A 156 -3.65 1.76 12.19
C PHE A 156 -4.18 0.75 13.21
N PHE A 157 -3.88 -0.53 13.03
CA PHE A 157 -4.28 -1.57 13.97
C PHE A 157 -3.61 -1.38 15.34
N TYR A 158 -2.33 -1.05 15.37
CA TYR A 158 -1.60 -0.74 16.60
C TYR A 158 -2.19 0.49 17.32
N LEU A 159 -2.55 1.54 16.57
CA LEU A 159 -3.25 2.70 17.11
C LEU A 159 -4.60 2.28 17.73
N PHE A 160 -5.39 1.48 17.02
CA PHE A 160 -6.67 0.96 17.50
C PHE A 160 -6.51 0.21 18.82
N LEU A 161 -5.55 -0.70 18.92
CA LEU A 161 -5.28 -1.45 20.15
C LEU A 161 -4.90 -0.52 21.33
N ASN A 162 -4.17 0.57 21.09
CA ASN A 162 -3.80 1.53 22.12
C ASN A 162 -4.95 2.49 22.52
N THR A 163 -6.00 2.56 21.72
CA THR A 163 -7.23 3.32 22.03
C THR A 163 -8.30 2.45 22.71
N THR A 164 -8.13 1.14 22.75
CA THR A 164 -8.98 0.22 23.51
C THR A 164 -8.51 0.11 24.97
N ASN A 165 -9.30 -0.54 25.85
CA ASN A 165 -9.00 -0.64 27.28
C ASN A 165 -7.84 -1.60 27.64
N GLY A 166 -6.83 -1.65 26.78
CA GLY A 166 -5.57 -2.36 26.98
C GLY A 166 -5.65 -3.85 26.60
N ILE A 167 -4.55 -4.34 26.07
CA ILE A 167 -4.33 -5.77 25.87
C ILE A 167 -3.96 -6.33 27.25
N LYS A 168 -4.80 -7.20 27.79
CA LYS A 168 -4.43 -7.94 29.00
C LYS A 168 -3.23 -8.83 28.66
N ASN A 169 -2.14 -8.67 29.40
CA ASN A 169 -0.97 -9.52 29.23
C ASN A 169 -1.30 -10.93 29.75
N HIS A 170 -1.64 -11.83 28.83
CA HIS A 170 -1.70 -13.25 29.13
C HIS A 170 -0.31 -13.87 28.86
N ASN A 171 0.09 -14.79 29.72
CA ASN A 171 1.31 -15.56 29.46
C ASN A 171 1.03 -16.61 28.37
N ILE A 172 1.38 -16.26 27.13
CA ILE A 172 1.10 -17.06 25.92
C ILE A 172 2.41 -17.60 25.31
N GLY A 173 3.36 -18.04 26.14
CA GLY A 173 4.72 -18.39 25.73
C GLY A 173 4.85 -19.15 24.40
N HIS A 174 4.21 -20.31 24.28
CA HIS A 174 4.22 -21.11 23.03
C HIS A 174 3.54 -20.42 21.84
N LEU A 175 2.45 -19.68 22.09
CA LEU A 175 1.74 -18.95 21.03
C LEU A 175 2.57 -17.79 20.47
N LYS A 176 3.49 -17.21 21.24
CA LYS A 176 4.41 -16.17 20.71
C LYS A 176 5.36 -16.75 19.68
N VAL A 177 5.92 -17.92 19.93
CA VAL A 177 6.84 -18.61 19.00
C VAL A 177 6.09 -18.99 17.73
N LEU A 178 4.93 -19.62 17.86
CA LEU A 178 4.10 -20.01 16.72
C LEU A 178 3.65 -18.79 15.90
N GLY A 179 3.21 -17.71 16.56
CA GLY A 179 2.86 -16.45 15.92
C GLY A 179 4.04 -15.80 15.19
N GLY A 180 5.25 -15.88 15.76
CA GLY A 180 6.47 -15.41 15.12
C GLY A 180 6.82 -16.20 13.85
N ILE A 181 6.73 -17.53 13.92
CA ILE A 181 6.94 -18.40 12.75
C ILE A 181 5.90 -18.11 11.65
N ALA A 182 4.62 -18.00 12.02
CA ALA A 182 3.56 -17.69 11.08
C ALA A 182 3.75 -16.31 10.41
N LEU A 183 4.15 -15.30 11.18
CA LEU A 183 4.46 -13.97 10.66
C LEU A 183 5.64 -14.00 9.70
N PHE A 184 6.71 -14.72 10.05
CA PHE A 184 7.87 -14.90 9.17
C PHE A 184 7.49 -15.58 7.85
N ALA A 185 6.74 -16.68 7.91
CA ALA A 185 6.25 -17.38 6.73
C ALA A 185 5.37 -16.47 5.85
N LEU A 186 4.50 -15.66 6.47
CA LEU A 186 3.67 -14.69 5.76
C LEU A 186 4.51 -13.61 5.05
N ILE A 187 5.53 -13.08 5.71
CA ILE A 187 6.45 -12.10 5.12
C ILE A 187 7.17 -12.69 3.90
N VAL A 188 7.69 -13.91 4.02
CA VAL A 188 8.34 -14.61 2.91
C VAL A 188 7.35 -14.85 1.78
N GLN A 189 6.14 -15.31 2.07
CA GLN A 189 5.09 -15.54 1.07
C GLN A 189 4.72 -14.27 0.31
N ILE A 190 4.52 -13.15 1.03
CA ILE A 190 4.22 -11.85 0.41
C ILE A 190 5.37 -11.39 -0.47
N PHE A 191 6.62 -11.51 0.01
CA PHE A 191 7.80 -11.14 -0.75
C PHE A 191 7.90 -11.94 -2.06
N LEU A 192 7.83 -13.26 -2.00
CA LEU A 192 7.91 -14.11 -3.17
C LEU A 192 6.75 -13.83 -4.15
N GLY A 193 5.53 -13.63 -3.65
CA GLY A 193 4.37 -13.34 -4.48
C GLY A 193 4.48 -12.01 -5.22
N VAL A 194 4.88 -10.92 -4.53
CA VAL A 194 5.07 -9.63 -5.18
C VAL A 194 6.27 -9.66 -6.13
N TRP A 195 7.34 -10.33 -5.76
CA TRP A 195 8.52 -10.48 -6.62
C TRP A 195 8.18 -11.19 -7.93
N THR A 196 7.45 -12.31 -7.86
CA THR A 196 6.94 -13.03 -9.03
C THR A 196 6.04 -12.13 -9.89
N SER A 197 5.12 -11.38 -9.26
CA SER A 197 4.22 -10.48 -9.98
C SER A 197 4.97 -9.35 -10.67
N THR A 198 5.89 -8.68 -9.99
CA THR A 198 6.61 -7.51 -10.53
C THR A 198 7.59 -7.88 -11.65
N ASN A 199 8.08 -9.10 -11.68
CA ASN A 199 8.90 -9.65 -12.74
C ASN A 199 8.08 -10.33 -13.87
N TYR A 200 6.73 -10.18 -13.86
CA TYR A 200 5.84 -10.79 -14.86
C TYR A 200 6.01 -12.32 -15.03
N ALA A 201 6.50 -12.99 -13.97
CA ALA A 201 6.85 -14.41 -13.98
C ALA A 201 5.70 -15.35 -13.57
N SER A 202 4.49 -14.84 -13.35
CA SER A 202 3.33 -15.60 -12.87
C SER A 202 2.88 -16.71 -13.83
N LEU A 203 3.15 -16.57 -15.13
CA LEU A 203 2.82 -17.55 -16.17
C LEU A 203 4.03 -18.35 -16.67
N ALA A 204 5.18 -18.22 -16.00
CA ALA A 204 6.39 -18.99 -16.37
C ALA A 204 6.22 -20.51 -16.23
N CYS A 205 5.34 -20.94 -15.32
CA CYS A 205 4.94 -22.33 -15.13
C CYS A 205 3.51 -22.54 -15.64
N ALA A 206 3.35 -23.19 -16.78
CA ALA A 206 2.05 -23.46 -17.37
C ALA A 206 1.32 -24.67 -16.77
N ASP A 207 2.05 -25.51 -16.02
CA ASP A 207 1.57 -26.76 -15.43
C ASP A 207 1.66 -26.71 -13.89
N PHE A 208 0.76 -27.43 -13.24
CA PHE A 208 0.71 -27.58 -11.79
C PHE A 208 0.45 -29.06 -11.42
N PRO A 209 1.14 -29.65 -10.45
CA PRO A 209 2.10 -29.09 -9.47
C PRO A 209 3.55 -29.00 -9.99
N THR A 210 3.80 -29.29 -11.22
CA THR A 210 5.10 -29.20 -11.89
C THR A 210 5.30 -27.81 -12.53
N CYS A 211 6.51 -27.55 -12.98
CA CYS A 211 6.84 -26.41 -13.81
C CYS A 211 7.67 -26.94 -14.99
N GLN A 212 7.13 -26.82 -16.22
CA GLN A 212 7.73 -27.41 -17.43
C GLN A 212 8.00 -28.93 -17.30
N GLY A 213 7.08 -29.66 -16.68
CA GLY A 213 7.15 -31.10 -16.44
C GLY A 213 8.12 -31.54 -15.32
N LYS A 214 8.77 -30.60 -14.62
CA LYS A 214 9.71 -30.89 -13.51
C LYS A 214 9.15 -30.38 -12.18
N PHE A 215 9.33 -31.12 -11.07
CA PHE A 215 9.03 -30.61 -9.72
C PHE A 215 9.99 -29.51 -9.27
N ILE A 216 11.25 -29.56 -9.71
CA ILE A 216 12.27 -28.54 -9.49
C ILE A 216 12.79 -28.18 -10.88
N PRO A 217 12.31 -27.08 -11.48
CA PRO A 217 12.81 -26.59 -12.76
C PRO A 217 14.23 -26.05 -12.62
N GLU A 218 14.92 -25.84 -13.73
CA GLU A 218 16.18 -25.13 -13.74
C GLU A 218 15.92 -23.66 -13.37
N MET A 219 16.56 -23.20 -12.31
CA MET A 219 16.38 -21.84 -11.77
C MET A 219 17.68 -21.07 -11.87
N ASP A 220 17.64 -19.92 -12.52
CA ASP A 220 18.71 -18.93 -12.45
C ASP A 220 18.39 -17.91 -11.37
N PHE A 221 18.93 -18.13 -10.16
CA PHE A 221 18.74 -17.24 -9.03
C PHE A 221 19.40 -15.87 -9.22
N ARG A 222 20.44 -15.78 -10.06
CA ARG A 222 21.14 -14.52 -10.30
C ARG A 222 20.28 -13.59 -11.16
N GLU A 223 19.70 -14.11 -12.24
CA GLU A 223 18.77 -13.35 -13.07
C GLU A 223 17.43 -13.13 -12.37
N GLY A 224 16.90 -14.17 -11.70
CA GLY A 224 15.60 -14.10 -11.02
C GLY A 224 15.54 -13.09 -9.88
N PHE A 225 16.68 -12.72 -9.28
CA PHE A 225 16.78 -11.70 -8.22
C PHE A 225 17.65 -10.50 -8.61
N ASN A 226 17.78 -10.23 -9.91
CA ASN A 226 18.45 -9.03 -10.39
C ASN A 226 17.67 -7.77 -9.97
N LEU A 227 18.33 -6.87 -9.23
CA LEU A 227 17.72 -5.63 -8.73
C LEU A 227 17.78 -4.49 -9.76
N ALA A 228 18.66 -4.60 -10.73
CA ALA A 228 18.86 -3.65 -11.80
C ALA A 228 18.34 -4.29 -13.11
N GLN A 229 17.03 -4.16 -13.35
CA GLN A 229 16.50 -4.44 -14.70
C GLN A 229 16.77 -3.23 -15.58
N GLU A 230 17.58 -3.42 -16.62
CA GLU A 230 17.77 -2.46 -17.69
C GLU A 230 16.51 -2.35 -18.58
#